data_30941179db8a8b5480520dfc64aae6db
#
_entry.id   30941179db8a8b5480520dfc64aae6db
#
_cell.length_a   1.000
_cell.length_b   1.000
_cell.length_c   1.000
_cell.angle_alpha   90.00
_cell.angle_beta   90.00
_cell.angle_gamma   90.00
#
_symmetry.space_group_name_H-M   'P 1'
#
loop_
_entity.id
_entity.type
_entity.pdbx_description
1 polymer ?
#
loop_
_entity_poly.entity_id
_entity_poly.type
_entity_poly.pdbx_seq_one_letter_code
_entity_poly.pdbx_strand_id
1 'polypeptide(L)'
;MPSGTAISTPEHRRFLDAYQAKYKDYPRQGSVVGYSVVMSAAAAIRKARSTDTAKLVAALEGLNVETPFGKITYRALDHQSTMGAYVGRIAVKDGKGVMIDWRYADGASYLPADDWVRAHRPVN
;
A
#
# COMPACT_ATOMS: atom_id res chain seq x y z
N MET A 1 9.24 -1.00 -10.97
CA MET A 1 7.75 -0.87 -10.98
C MET A 1 7.22 -1.39 -12.29
N PRO A 2 6.13 -2.16 -12.29
CA PRO A 2 5.45 -2.41 -13.55
C PRO A 2 5.11 -1.06 -14.17
N SER A 3 5.37 -0.90 -15.47
CA SER A 3 4.91 0.28 -16.21
C SER A 3 3.41 0.40 -15.98
N GLY A 4 2.88 1.62 -15.89
CA GLY A 4 1.48 1.87 -15.53
C GLY A 4 0.41 1.21 -16.40
N THR A 5 0.83 0.47 -17.42
CA THR A 5 -0.03 -0.38 -18.26
C THR A 5 -0.34 -1.75 -17.66
N ALA A 6 0.40 -2.18 -16.62
CA ALA A 6 0.24 -3.51 -16.03
C ALA A 6 -0.80 -3.56 -14.91
N ILE A 7 -0.98 -2.48 -14.15
CA ILE A 7 -1.96 -2.37 -13.07
C ILE A 7 -3.12 -1.51 -13.57
N SER A 8 -4.32 -2.07 -13.64
CA SER A 8 -5.47 -1.45 -14.29
C SER A 8 -6.54 -0.92 -13.32
N THR A 9 -6.24 -0.79 -12.03
CA THR A 9 -7.20 -0.23 -11.07
C THR A 9 -7.39 1.28 -11.28
N PRO A 10 -8.59 1.84 -11.02
CA PRO A 10 -8.82 3.27 -11.14
C PRO A 10 -7.90 4.11 -10.24
N GLU A 11 -7.62 3.64 -9.02
CA GLU A 11 -6.73 4.29 -8.06
C GLU A 11 -5.29 4.35 -8.57
N HIS A 12 -4.80 3.24 -9.15
CA HIS A 12 -3.47 3.21 -9.74
C HIS A 12 -3.35 4.19 -10.90
N ARG A 13 -4.33 4.22 -11.79
CA ARG A 13 -4.35 5.14 -12.94
C ARG A 13 -4.36 6.60 -12.49
N ARG A 14 -5.23 6.95 -11.55
CA ARG A 14 -5.31 8.30 -10.99
C ARG A 14 -3.98 8.75 -10.38
N PHE A 15 -3.35 7.87 -9.59
CA PHE A 15 -2.04 8.13 -9.01
C PHE A 15 -0.97 8.31 -10.10
N LEU A 16 -0.92 7.42 -11.08
CA LEU A 16 0.06 7.46 -12.16
C LEU A 16 -0.06 8.74 -12.99
N ASP A 17 -1.27 9.07 -13.41
CA ASP A 17 -1.55 10.26 -14.23
C ASP A 17 -1.16 11.54 -13.47
N ALA A 18 -1.53 11.65 -12.21
CA ALA A 18 -1.19 12.80 -11.37
C ALA A 18 0.33 12.91 -11.15
N TYR A 19 1.00 11.79 -10.90
CA TYR A 19 2.45 11.77 -10.73
C TYR A 19 3.18 12.20 -12.01
N GLN A 20 2.82 11.63 -13.15
CA GLN A 20 3.43 11.97 -14.45
C GLN A 20 3.15 13.41 -14.87
N ALA A 21 1.94 13.93 -14.61
CA ALA A 21 1.61 15.33 -14.89
C ALA A 21 2.51 16.29 -14.10
N LYS A 22 2.82 15.94 -12.84
CA LYS A 22 3.62 16.80 -11.95
C LYS A 22 5.12 16.65 -12.17
N TYR A 23 5.61 15.43 -12.26
CA TYR A 23 7.06 15.15 -12.23
C TYR A 23 7.65 14.80 -13.61
N LYS A 24 6.83 14.61 -14.63
CA LYS A 24 7.24 14.22 -16.00
C LYS A 24 8.05 12.91 -16.05
N ASP A 25 7.88 12.06 -15.05
CA ASP A 25 8.59 10.78 -14.88
C ASP A 25 7.65 9.72 -14.31
N TYR A 26 8.08 8.47 -14.31
CA TYR A 26 7.33 7.37 -13.72
C TYR A 26 7.54 7.30 -12.19
N PRO A 27 6.47 7.00 -11.42
CA PRO A 27 6.60 6.78 -9.99
C PRO A 27 7.42 5.52 -9.71
N ARG A 28 8.16 5.56 -8.62
CA ARG A 28 8.91 4.41 -8.10
C ARG A 28 8.20 3.83 -6.89
N GLN A 29 8.69 2.68 -6.39
CA GLN A 29 8.07 2.01 -5.25
C GLN A 29 7.88 2.96 -4.04
N GLY A 30 8.89 3.75 -3.72
CA GLY A 30 8.80 4.74 -2.64
C GLY A 30 7.70 5.79 -2.85
N SER A 31 7.41 6.17 -4.11
CA SER A 31 6.32 7.09 -4.42
C SER A 31 4.95 6.49 -4.09
N VAL A 32 4.74 5.21 -4.40
CA VAL A 32 3.50 4.48 -4.09
C VAL A 32 3.33 4.31 -2.60
N VAL A 33 4.41 3.94 -1.90
CA VAL A 33 4.39 3.76 -0.44
C VAL A 33 4.08 5.09 0.25
N GLY A 34 4.77 6.18 -0.12
CA GLY A 34 4.52 7.51 0.44
C GLY A 34 3.09 8.01 0.21
N TYR A 35 2.57 7.83 -1.01
CA TYR A 35 1.17 8.14 -1.31
C TYR A 35 0.21 7.34 -0.41
N SER A 36 0.44 6.04 -0.28
CA SER A 36 -0.41 5.15 0.52
C SER A 36 -0.39 5.51 2.01
N VAL A 37 0.76 5.94 2.54
CA VAL A 37 0.88 6.42 3.93
C VAL A 37 0.02 7.66 4.17
N VAL A 38 0.09 8.65 3.28
CA VAL A 38 -0.72 9.88 3.39
C VAL A 38 -2.22 9.57 3.25
N MET A 39 -2.60 8.70 2.32
CA MET A 39 -3.99 8.28 2.16
C MET A 39 -4.50 7.50 3.36
N SER A 40 -3.66 6.70 4.01
CA SER A 40 -3.99 5.98 5.24
C SER A 40 -4.22 6.94 6.41
N ALA A 41 -3.37 7.94 6.57
CA ALA A 41 -3.55 8.98 7.59
C ALA A 41 -4.87 9.75 7.37
N ALA A 42 -5.14 10.15 6.14
CA ALA A 42 -6.40 10.83 5.80
C ALA A 42 -7.63 9.95 6.08
N ALA A 43 -7.57 8.66 5.77
CA ALA A 43 -8.64 7.71 6.03
C ALA A 43 -8.86 7.50 7.54
N ALA A 44 -7.77 7.42 8.33
CA ALA A 44 -7.85 7.32 9.78
C ALA A 44 -8.51 8.56 10.41
N ILE A 45 -8.11 9.76 9.98
CA ILE A 45 -8.71 11.03 10.45
C ILE A 45 -10.19 11.09 10.12
N ARG A 46 -10.59 10.72 8.90
CA ARG A 46 -12.00 10.69 8.50
C ARG A 46 -12.81 9.71 9.36
N LYS A 47 -12.28 8.50 9.62
CA LYS A 47 -12.93 7.48 10.44
C LYS A 47 -13.03 7.92 11.89
N ALA A 48 -11.96 8.47 12.45
CA ALA A 48 -11.91 8.95 13.83
C ALA A 48 -12.73 10.24 14.05
N ARG A 49 -12.93 11.03 13.00
CA ARG A 49 -13.46 12.42 13.06
C ARG A 49 -12.68 13.28 14.08
N SER A 50 -11.38 13.05 14.19
CA SER A 50 -10.52 13.65 15.19
C SER A 50 -9.06 13.54 14.77
N THR A 51 -8.22 14.43 15.31
CA THR A 51 -6.76 14.34 15.23
C THR A 51 -6.14 13.89 16.56
N ASP A 52 -6.96 13.54 17.54
CA ASP A 52 -6.50 12.98 18.82
C ASP A 52 -5.82 11.63 18.61
N THR A 53 -4.66 11.43 19.20
CA THR A 53 -3.81 10.27 18.99
C THR A 53 -4.52 8.96 19.33
N ALA A 54 -5.20 8.89 20.49
CA ALA A 54 -5.87 7.66 20.92
C ALA A 54 -7.02 7.29 19.97
N LYS A 55 -7.77 8.28 19.49
CA LYS A 55 -8.84 8.08 18.50
C LYS A 55 -8.30 7.65 17.14
N LEU A 56 -7.15 8.18 16.73
CA LEU A 56 -6.50 7.77 15.49
C LEU A 56 -5.99 6.33 15.57
N VAL A 57 -5.37 5.94 16.67
CA VAL A 57 -4.92 4.55 16.91
C VAL A 57 -6.11 3.60 16.83
N ALA A 58 -7.19 3.89 17.54
CA ALA A 58 -8.40 3.07 17.48
C ALA A 58 -9.03 3.03 16.07
N ALA A 59 -8.98 4.13 15.33
CA ALA A 59 -9.50 4.17 13.97
C ALA A 59 -8.67 3.34 12.98
N LEU A 60 -7.36 3.21 13.20
CA LEU A 60 -6.46 2.41 12.37
C LEU A 60 -6.71 0.91 12.53
N GLU A 61 -7.23 0.46 13.66
CA GLU A 61 -7.55 -0.96 13.87
C GLU A 61 -8.62 -1.45 12.88
N GLY A 62 -8.23 -2.37 12.01
CA GLY A 62 -9.08 -2.90 10.96
C GLY A 62 -9.44 -1.91 9.84
N LEU A 63 -8.72 -0.77 9.73
CA LEU A 63 -8.96 0.22 8.70
C LEU A 63 -8.65 -0.33 7.30
N ASN A 64 -9.60 -0.17 6.40
CA ASN A 64 -9.41 -0.45 4.98
C ASN A 64 -9.05 0.83 4.22
N VAL A 65 -8.07 0.77 3.34
CA VAL A 65 -7.62 1.90 2.52
C VAL A 65 -7.43 1.46 1.09
N GLU A 66 -7.99 2.21 0.14
CA GLU A 66 -7.71 2.03 -1.27
C GLU A 66 -6.36 2.65 -1.61
N THR A 67 -5.48 1.88 -2.24
CA THR A 67 -4.14 2.31 -2.64
C THR A 67 -3.90 2.03 -4.12
N PRO A 68 -2.84 2.62 -4.73
CA PRO A 68 -2.48 2.28 -6.10
C PRO A 68 -2.16 0.79 -6.32
N PHE A 69 -1.85 0.03 -5.26
CA PHE A 69 -1.64 -1.43 -5.32
C PHE A 69 -2.90 -2.24 -4.96
N GLY A 70 -4.02 -1.59 -4.79
CA GLY A 70 -5.28 -2.19 -4.39
C GLY A 70 -5.64 -1.89 -2.93
N LYS A 71 -6.70 -2.51 -2.48
CA LYS A 71 -7.22 -2.35 -1.12
C LYS A 71 -6.30 -3.04 -0.12
N ILE A 72 -5.92 -2.30 0.91
CA ILE A 72 -5.17 -2.82 2.05
C ILE A 72 -5.98 -2.72 3.34
N THR A 73 -5.61 -3.52 4.33
CA THR A 73 -6.20 -3.50 5.66
C THR A 73 -5.09 -3.38 6.71
N TYR A 74 -5.28 -2.52 7.69
CA TYR A 74 -4.43 -2.49 8.88
C TYR A 74 -4.94 -3.52 9.89
N ARG A 75 -4.16 -4.57 10.16
CA ARG A 75 -4.55 -5.64 11.07
C ARG A 75 -4.69 -5.11 12.51
N ALA A 76 -5.84 -5.34 13.13
CA ALA A 76 -6.14 -4.83 14.47
C ALA A 76 -5.17 -5.35 15.53
N LEU A 77 -4.70 -6.60 15.39
CA LEU A 77 -3.82 -7.26 16.35
C LEU A 77 -2.46 -6.56 16.54
N ASP A 78 -1.87 -6.05 15.47
CA ASP A 78 -0.49 -5.52 15.48
C ASP A 78 -0.30 -4.27 14.63
N HIS A 79 -1.38 -3.74 14.06
CA HIS A 79 -1.41 -2.55 13.22
C HIS A 79 -0.56 -2.66 11.93
N GLN A 80 -0.16 -3.88 11.55
CA GLN A 80 0.53 -4.07 10.28
C GLN A 80 -0.43 -4.01 9.10
N SER A 81 0.02 -3.41 8.02
CA SER A 81 -0.75 -3.33 6.78
C SER A 81 -0.58 -4.61 5.95
N THR A 82 -1.62 -5.01 5.25
CA THR A 82 -1.60 -6.11 4.29
C THR A 82 -1.05 -5.70 2.94
N MET A 83 -0.42 -4.53 2.82
CA MET A 83 0.15 -4.06 1.57
C MET A 83 1.21 -5.04 1.07
N GLY A 84 1.03 -5.54 -0.14
CA GLY A 84 1.93 -6.46 -0.79
C GLY A 84 2.87 -5.77 -1.79
N ALA A 85 3.43 -6.58 -2.67
CA ALA A 85 4.33 -6.11 -3.71
C ALA A 85 4.10 -6.87 -5.03
N TYR A 86 4.42 -6.19 -6.14
CA TYR A 86 4.49 -6.85 -7.44
C TYR A 86 5.86 -7.48 -7.62
N VAL A 87 5.89 -8.75 -7.96
CA VAL A 87 7.08 -9.55 -8.19
C VAL A 87 7.05 -10.10 -9.61
N GLY A 88 8.10 -9.86 -10.39
CA GLY A 88 8.17 -10.28 -11.78
C GLY A 88 9.58 -10.23 -12.32
N ARG A 89 9.73 -10.46 -13.62
CA ARG A 89 11.02 -10.38 -14.31
C ARG A 89 11.21 -9.00 -14.94
N ILE A 90 12.42 -8.48 -14.89
CA ILE A 90 12.77 -7.26 -15.61
C ILE A 90 13.09 -7.61 -17.07
N ALA A 91 12.53 -6.85 -17.99
CA ALA A 91 12.81 -6.90 -19.41
C ALA A 91 13.00 -5.50 -19.98
N VAL A 92 13.52 -5.42 -21.19
CA VAL A 92 13.62 -4.15 -21.93
C VAL A 92 12.62 -4.20 -23.09
N LYS A 93 11.76 -3.18 -23.17
CA LYS A 93 10.85 -2.97 -24.28
C LYS A 93 10.95 -1.52 -24.75
N ASP A 94 11.22 -1.34 -26.04
CA ASP A 94 11.38 0.00 -26.66
C ASP A 94 12.40 0.89 -25.91
N GLY A 95 13.54 0.29 -25.50
CA GLY A 95 14.60 0.96 -24.75
C GLY A 95 14.27 1.30 -23.30
N LYS A 96 13.13 0.84 -22.78
CA LYS A 96 12.68 1.10 -21.40
C LYS A 96 12.61 -0.19 -20.59
N GLY A 97 13.00 -0.11 -19.32
CA GLY A 97 12.83 -1.21 -18.37
C GLY A 97 11.34 -1.43 -18.06
N VAL A 98 10.89 -2.67 -18.23
CA VAL A 98 9.52 -3.09 -17.91
C VAL A 98 9.56 -4.33 -17.05
N MET A 99 8.49 -4.56 -16.28
CA MET A 99 8.28 -5.81 -15.54
C MET A 99 7.33 -6.70 -16.33
N ILE A 100 7.74 -7.94 -16.58
CA ILE A 100 6.95 -8.97 -17.26
C ILE A 100 6.74 -10.17 -16.34
N ASP A 101 5.78 -11.04 -16.68
CA ASP A 101 5.44 -12.25 -15.92
C ASP A 101 5.27 -11.96 -14.41
N TRP A 102 4.64 -10.84 -14.11
CA TRP A 102 4.48 -10.37 -12.75
C TRP A 102 3.23 -10.96 -12.08
N ARG A 103 3.33 -11.08 -10.76
CA ARG A 103 2.20 -11.37 -9.89
C ARG A 103 2.19 -10.41 -8.71
N TYR A 104 1.03 -10.18 -8.15
CA TYR A 104 0.91 -9.50 -6.86
C TYR A 104 1.11 -10.51 -5.73
N ALA A 105 2.11 -10.28 -4.90
CA ALA A 105 2.32 -11.01 -3.66
C ALA A 105 1.58 -10.28 -2.55
N ASP A 106 0.40 -10.79 -2.18
CA ASP A 106 -0.46 -10.16 -1.17
C ASP A 106 0.22 -10.22 0.20
N GLY A 107 0.42 -9.05 0.81
CA GLY A 107 1.08 -8.93 2.10
C GLY A 107 0.36 -9.67 3.22
N ALA A 108 -0.95 -9.87 3.15
CA ALA A 108 -1.70 -10.65 4.13
C ALA A 108 -1.15 -12.07 4.30
N SER A 109 -0.65 -12.67 3.22
CA SER A 109 -0.09 -14.03 3.22
C SER A 109 1.30 -14.13 3.87
N TYR A 110 1.94 -12.99 4.15
CA TYR A 110 3.30 -12.92 4.69
C TYR A 110 3.36 -12.29 6.10
N LEU A 111 2.23 -11.88 6.65
CA LEU A 111 2.18 -11.42 8.02
C LEU A 111 2.42 -12.59 8.99
N PRO A 112 3.09 -12.37 10.13
CA PRO A 112 3.24 -13.38 11.16
C PRO A 112 1.89 -13.92 11.63
N ALA A 113 1.84 -15.20 11.99
CA ALA A 113 0.64 -15.81 12.57
C ALA A 113 0.22 -15.10 13.86
N ASP A 114 -1.08 -15.05 14.12
CA ASP A 114 -1.63 -14.35 15.29
C ASP A 114 -1.05 -14.83 16.60
N ASP A 115 -0.87 -16.14 16.77
CA ASP A 115 -0.31 -16.72 18.00
C ASP A 115 1.14 -16.32 18.20
N TRP A 116 1.90 -16.26 17.12
CA TRP A 116 3.27 -15.77 17.18
C TRP A 116 3.31 -14.30 17.61
N VAL A 117 2.44 -13.47 17.04
CA VAL A 117 2.37 -12.04 17.41
C VAL A 117 2.00 -11.87 18.86
N ARG A 118 1.00 -12.61 19.37
CA ARG A 118 0.59 -12.54 20.78
C ARG A 118 1.70 -12.97 21.74
N ALA A 119 2.51 -13.95 21.33
CA ALA A 119 3.63 -14.43 22.15
C ALA A 119 4.84 -13.48 22.18
N HIS A 120 5.01 -12.63 21.17
CA HIS A 120 6.22 -11.81 20.99
C HIS A 120 5.99 -10.30 21.13
N ARG A 121 4.74 -9.84 21.20
CA ARG A 121 4.45 -8.43 21.48
C ARG A 121 4.29 -8.18 22.96
N PRO A 122 4.80 -7.06 23.47
CA PRO A 122 4.52 -6.63 24.85
C PRO A 122 3.00 -6.50 25.05
N VAL A 123 2.52 -7.04 26.13
CA VAL A 123 1.14 -6.80 26.58
C VAL A 123 1.16 -5.45 27.28
N ASN A 124 0.42 -4.47 26.74
CA ASN A 124 0.23 -3.17 27.40
C ASN A 124 -0.82 -3.32 28.49
#